data_245146b36e1fb38154ef5a0f82964bb3
#
_entry.id   245146b36e1fb38154ef5a0f82964bb3
#
_cell.length_a   1.000
_cell.length_b   1.000
_cell.length_c   1.000
_cell.angle_alpha   90.00
_cell.angle_beta   90.00
_cell.angle_gamma   90.00
#
_symmetry.space_group_name_H-M   'P 1'
#
loop_
_entity.id
_entity.type
_entity.pdbx_description
1 polymer ?
#
loop_
_entity_poly.entity_id
_entity_poly.type
_entity_poly.pdbx_seq_one_letter_code
_entity_poly.pdbx_strand_id
1 'polypeptide(L)'
;VRQLSLGQRMRCEIAASLLHKPQILFLDEPTIGLDAVSKQIVRDFIKKINKEEKITVILTTHDMADIEYLAKRIIMIGKGKVLYDGSLNSLKRKYDTRKYITVSTKERIKSFRKKGLLEHEKVKEGYKFIIDTKETSVSDFINYLSTKINIEDIDIQNENIDNIIIKLYKEYEV
;
A
#
# COMPACT_ATOMS: atom_id res chain seq x y z
N VAL A 1 18.05 -9.11 -28.25
CA VAL A 1 17.83 -9.25 -26.79
C VAL A 1 18.95 -8.59 -25.98
N ARG A 2 20.24 -8.71 -26.37
CA ARG A 2 21.38 -8.12 -25.62
C ARG A 2 21.39 -6.59 -25.52
N GLN A 3 20.63 -5.88 -26.37
CA GLN A 3 20.55 -4.41 -26.41
C GLN A 3 19.27 -3.84 -25.75
N LEU A 4 18.38 -4.70 -25.25
CA LEU A 4 17.13 -4.28 -24.60
C LEU A 4 17.39 -3.87 -23.16
N SER A 5 16.69 -2.81 -22.69
CA SER A 5 16.62 -2.50 -21.27
C SER A 5 15.97 -3.65 -20.51
N LEU A 6 16.18 -3.71 -19.18
CA LEU A 6 15.58 -4.75 -18.33
C LEU A 6 14.06 -4.77 -18.47
N GLY A 7 13.39 -3.61 -18.45
CA GLY A 7 11.94 -3.50 -18.64
C GLY A 7 11.46 -3.91 -20.04
N GLN A 8 12.26 -3.62 -21.10
CA GLN A 8 11.95 -4.11 -22.44
C GLN A 8 12.08 -5.63 -22.53
N ARG A 9 13.13 -6.21 -21.90
CA ARG A 9 13.30 -7.65 -21.83
C ARG A 9 12.13 -8.31 -21.12
N MET A 10 11.74 -7.83 -19.95
CA MET A 10 10.60 -8.36 -19.19
C MET A 10 9.31 -8.39 -20.03
N ARG A 11 9.02 -7.30 -20.74
CA ARG A 11 7.84 -7.27 -21.64
C ARG A 11 7.94 -8.29 -22.79
N CYS A 12 9.13 -8.48 -23.37
CA CYS A 12 9.33 -9.51 -24.38
C CYS A 12 9.14 -10.92 -23.81
N GLU A 13 9.61 -11.18 -22.60
CA GLU A 13 9.45 -12.46 -21.91
C GLU A 13 7.97 -12.75 -21.62
N ILE A 14 7.24 -11.76 -21.10
CA ILE A 14 5.78 -11.89 -20.89
C ILE A 14 5.07 -12.09 -22.24
N ALA A 15 5.41 -11.32 -23.28
CA ALA A 15 4.81 -11.48 -24.61
C ALA A 15 5.09 -12.87 -25.20
N ALA A 16 6.31 -13.40 -25.04
CA ALA A 16 6.67 -14.75 -25.48
C ALA A 16 5.85 -15.81 -24.74
N SER A 17 5.61 -15.64 -23.44
CA SER A 17 4.79 -16.56 -22.64
C SER A 17 3.31 -16.57 -23.02
N LEU A 18 2.85 -15.59 -23.80
CA LEU A 18 1.47 -15.50 -24.28
C LEU A 18 1.24 -16.18 -25.66
N LEU A 19 2.30 -16.54 -26.37
CA LEU A 19 2.20 -17.08 -27.73
C LEU A 19 1.35 -18.36 -27.83
N HIS A 20 1.33 -19.16 -26.79
CA HIS A 20 0.56 -20.41 -26.72
C HIS A 20 -0.85 -20.22 -26.10
N LYS A 21 -1.29 -18.96 -25.90
CA LYS A 21 -2.61 -18.59 -25.34
C LYS A 21 -2.93 -19.28 -24.02
N PRO A 22 -2.11 -19.13 -22.96
CA PRO A 22 -2.31 -19.78 -21.68
C PRO A 22 -3.59 -19.26 -20.99
N GLN A 23 -4.24 -20.11 -20.21
CA GLN A 23 -5.34 -19.69 -19.33
C GLN A 23 -4.83 -19.09 -18.02
N ILE A 24 -3.63 -19.53 -17.59
CA ILE A 24 -2.97 -19.08 -16.37
C ILE A 24 -1.54 -18.66 -16.71
N LEU A 25 -1.14 -17.49 -16.26
CA LEU A 25 0.21 -16.96 -16.40
C LEU A 25 0.82 -16.77 -15.02
N PHE A 26 1.99 -17.40 -14.80
CA PHE A 26 2.79 -17.22 -13.59
C PHE A 26 3.90 -16.21 -13.85
N LEU A 27 4.01 -15.20 -12.99
CA LEU A 27 5.04 -14.16 -13.06
C LEU A 27 5.77 -14.10 -11.72
N ASP A 28 7.07 -14.35 -11.73
CA ASP A 28 7.90 -14.28 -10.54
C ASP A 28 8.65 -12.93 -10.54
N GLU A 29 8.32 -12.07 -9.56
CA GLU A 29 8.91 -10.75 -9.35
C GLU A 29 9.00 -9.90 -10.65
N PRO A 30 7.91 -9.66 -11.40
CA PRO A 30 7.98 -9.11 -12.77
C PRO A 30 8.48 -7.67 -12.84
N THR A 31 8.59 -6.95 -11.73
CA THR A 31 9.05 -5.55 -11.69
C THR A 31 10.39 -5.37 -10.97
N ILE A 32 11.00 -6.48 -10.51
CA ILE A 32 12.25 -6.40 -9.75
C ILE A 32 13.37 -5.75 -10.56
N GLY A 33 14.14 -4.85 -9.92
CA GLY A 33 15.27 -4.18 -10.56
C GLY A 33 14.93 -3.14 -11.63
N LEU A 34 13.64 -2.87 -11.87
CA LEU A 34 13.19 -1.83 -12.79
C LEU A 34 13.12 -0.46 -12.13
N ASP A 35 13.37 0.59 -12.90
CA ASP A 35 13.06 1.98 -12.50
C ASP A 35 11.55 2.21 -12.43
N ALA A 36 11.13 3.32 -11.79
CA ALA A 36 9.71 3.62 -11.54
C ALA A 36 8.86 3.68 -12.82
N VAL A 37 9.40 4.23 -13.91
CA VAL A 37 8.69 4.35 -15.20
C VAL A 37 8.54 2.97 -15.82
N SER A 38 9.60 2.18 -15.86
CA SER A 38 9.59 0.81 -16.38
C SER A 38 8.67 -0.10 -15.58
N LYS A 39 8.64 0.00 -14.24
CA LYS A 39 7.68 -0.70 -13.38
C LYS A 39 6.24 -0.39 -13.79
N GLN A 40 5.90 0.88 -13.95
CA GLN A 40 4.56 1.28 -14.34
C GLN A 40 4.14 0.70 -15.70
N ILE A 41 5.04 0.74 -16.68
CA ILE A 41 4.78 0.17 -18.02
C ILE A 41 4.52 -1.34 -17.94
N VAL A 42 5.30 -2.08 -17.12
CA VAL A 42 5.09 -3.53 -16.93
C VAL A 42 3.77 -3.81 -16.22
N ARG A 43 3.44 -3.06 -15.18
CA ARG A 43 2.14 -3.15 -14.48
C ARG A 43 0.96 -2.93 -15.42
N ASP A 44 1.01 -1.87 -16.23
CA ASP A 44 -0.04 -1.56 -17.21
C ASP A 44 -0.19 -2.69 -18.23
N PHE A 45 0.93 -3.25 -18.69
CA PHE A 45 0.93 -4.37 -19.61
C PHE A 45 0.28 -5.62 -19.00
N ILE A 46 0.65 -5.99 -17.77
CA ILE A 46 0.05 -7.12 -17.04
C ILE A 46 -1.46 -6.91 -16.86
N LYS A 47 -1.87 -5.71 -16.46
CA LYS A 47 -3.29 -5.36 -16.26
C LYS A 47 -4.09 -5.44 -17.57
N LYS A 48 -3.48 -4.98 -18.66
CA LYS A 48 -4.07 -5.05 -20.00
C LYS A 48 -4.31 -6.50 -20.43
N ILE A 49 -3.30 -7.36 -20.32
CA ILE A 49 -3.40 -8.79 -20.66
C ILE A 49 -4.52 -9.47 -19.85
N ASN A 50 -4.53 -9.27 -18.54
CA ASN A 50 -5.56 -9.85 -17.67
C ASN A 50 -6.97 -9.42 -18.07
N LYS A 51 -7.15 -8.13 -18.48
CA LYS A 51 -8.45 -7.58 -18.84
C LYS A 51 -8.90 -8.01 -20.24
N GLU A 52 -8.01 -7.91 -21.24
CA GLU A 52 -8.34 -8.12 -22.65
C GLU A 52 -8.35 -9.61 -23.00
N GLU A 53 -7.32 -10.35 -22.58
CA GLU A 53 -7.19 -11.78 -22.90
C GLU A 53 -7.86 -12.69 -21.87
N LYS A 54 -8.40 -12.12 -20.78
CA LYS A 54 -9.03 -12.84 -19.65
C LYS A 54 -8.15 -13.93 -19.02
N ILE A 55 -6.84 -13.77 -19.11
CA ILE A 55 -5.85 -14.68 -18.55
C ILE A 55 -5.82 -14.49 -17.03
N THR A 56 -5.85 -15.58 -16.27
CA THR A 56 -5.60 -15.52 -14.83
C THR A 56 -4.11 -15.31 -14.61
N VAL A 57 -3.75 -14.20 -13.96
CA VAL A 57 -2.36 -13.90 -13.63
C VAL A 57 -2.11 -14.21 -12.16
N ILE A 58 -1.12 -15.05 -11.88
CA ILE A 58 -0.59 -15.32 -10.55
C ILE A 58 0.81 -14.72 -10.53
N LEU A 59 1.05 -13.73 -9.68
CA LEU A 59 2.36 -13.10 -9.56
C LEU A 59 2.88 -13.18 -8.12
N THR A 60 4.19 -13.37 -7.99
CA THR A 60 4.89 -13.13 -6.73
C THR A 60 5.47 -11.73 -6.74
N THR A 61 5.44 -11.05 -5.62
CA THR A 61 6.12 -9.76 -5.44
C THR A 61 6.25 -9.42 -3.97
N HIS A 62 7.30 -8.69 -3.64
CA HIS A 62 7.46 -8.00 -2.35
C HIS A 62 7.27 -6.48 -2.50
N ASP A 63 6.99 -5.97 -3.72
CA ASP A 63 6.71 -4.56 -3.97
C ASP A 63 5.23 -4.26 -3.69
N MET A 64 4.98 -3.47 -2.64
CA MET A 64 3.61 -3.13 -2.23
C MET A 64 2.84 -2.36 -3.29
N ALA A 65 3.52 -1.57 -4.10
CA ALA A 65 2.88 -0.85 -5.20
C ALA A 65 2.40 -1.80 -6.32
N ASP A 66 3.06 -2.95 -6.53
CA ASP A 66 2.56 -3.99 -7.43
C ASP A 66 1.28 -4.62 -6.88
N ILE A 67 1.28 -4.93 -5.58
CA ILE A 67 0.12 -5.50 -4.90
C ILE A 67 -1.06 -4.54 -5.00
N GLU A 68 -0.87 -3.25 -4.68
CA GLU A 68 -1.93 -2.25 -4.75
C GLU A 68 -2.48 -2.03 -6.15
N TYR A 69 -1.61 -2.08 -7.16
CA TYR A 69 -1.98 -1.80 -8.54
C TYR A 69 -2.61 -2.99 -9.26
N LEU A 70 -2.14 -4.20 -9.01
CA LEU A 70 -2.49 -5.41 -9.77
C LEU A 70 -3.42 -6.35 -9.03
N ALA A 71 -3.23 -6.53 -7.71
CA ALA A 71 -3.84 -7.62 -6.98
C ALA A 71 -5.27 -7.31 -6.54
N LYS A 72 -6.22 -8.19 -6.93
CA LYS A 72 -7.58 -8.22 -6.36
C LYS A 72 -7.68 -9.17 -5.17
N ARG A 73 -6.92 -10.26 -5.19
CA ARG A 73 -6.79 -11.27 -4.13
C ARG A 73 -5.32 -11.43 -3.79
N ILE A 74 -5.04 -11.56 -2.52
CA ILE A 74 -3.69 -11.74 -1.99
C ILE A 74 -3.66 -13.04 -1.20
N ILE A 75 -2.61 -13.82 -1.42
CA ILE A 75 -2.27 -14.98 -0.61
C ILE A 75 -0.91 -14.68 0.03
N MET A 76 -0.90 -14.52 1.35
CA MET A 76 0.35 -14.32 2.09
C MET A 76 0.83 -15.64 2.68
N ILE A 77 2.09 -15.92 2.49
CA ILE A 77 2.72 -17.16 2.93
C ILE A 77 3.86 -16.82 3.90
N GLY A 78 3.91 -17.51 5.02
CA GLY A 78 5.03 -17.42 5.97
C GLY A 78 5.23 -18.74 6.69
N LYS A 79 6.49 -19.14 6.92
CA LYS A 79 6.86 -20.41 7.55
C LYS A 79 6.14 -21.63 6.94
N GLY A 80 5.95 -21.64 5.62
CA GLY A 80 5.29 -22.74 4.90
C GLY A 80 3.77 -22.82 5.12
N LYS A 81 3.14 -21.79 5.68
CA LYS A 81 1.69 -21.75 5.92
C LYS A 81 1.07 -20.54 5.23
N VAL A 82 -0.21 -20.65 4.85
CA VAL A 82 -1.00 -19.52 4.39
C VAL A 82 -1.43 -18.69 5.60
N LEU A 83 -0.91 -17.47 5.71
CA LEU A 83 -1.21 -16.53 6.78
C LEU A 83 -2.47 -15.71 6.49
N TYR A 84 -2.68 -15.40 5.22
CA TYR A 84 -3.84 -14.66 4.75
C TYR A 84 -4.23 -15.11 3.34
N ASP A 85 -5.51 -15.21 3.10
CA ASP A 85 -6.10 -15.41 1.78
C ASP A 85 -7.36 -14.57 1.67
N GLY A 86 -7.36 -13.58 0.79
CA GLY A 86 -8.49 -12.67 0.65
C GLY A 86 -8.20 -11.45 -0.19
N SER A 87 -9.15 -10.50 -0.22
CA SER A 87 -8.96 -9.26 -0.97
C SER A 87 -8.07 -8.27 -0.20
N LEU A 88 -7.31 -7.45 -0.95
CA LEU A 88 -6.53 -6.35 -0.38
C LEU A 88 -7.39 -5.40 0.47
N ASN A 89 -8.62 -5.11 0.01
CA ASN A 89 -9.54 -4.24 0.73
C ASN A 89 -10.00 -4.83 2.06
N SER A 90 -10.16 -6.16 2.14
CA SER A 90 -10.51 -6.84 3.39
C SER A 90 -9.33 -6.83 4.35
N LEU A 91 -8.11 -7.03 3.85
CA LEU A 91 -6.87 -6.91 4.62
C LEU A 91 -6.75 -5.49 5.21
N LYS A 92 -6.84 -4.47 4.37
CA LYS A 92 -6.80 -3.06 4.81
C LYS A 92 -7.85 -2.79 5.88
N ARG A 93 -9.12 -3.16 5.68
CA ARG A 93 -10.19 -2.94 6.66
C ARG A 93 -9.93 -3.61 8.02
N LYS A 94 -9.31 -4.77 8.04
CA LYS A 94 -9.01 -5.49 9.29
C LYS A 94 -7.89 -4.84 10.09
N TYR A 95 -6.87 -4.30 9.41
CA TYR A 95 -5.64 -3.81 10.03
C TYR A 95 -5.42 -2.29 9.94
N ASP A 96 -6.12 -1.57 9.04
CA ASP A 96 -6.05 -0.10 8.90
C ASP A 96 -6.89 0.58 9.99
N THR A 97 -6.38 0.52 11.21
CA THR A 97 -7.01 1.17 12.37
C THR A 97 -6.37 2.52 12.71
N ARG A 98 -5.27 2.87 12.03
CA ARG A 98 -4.53 4.11 12.28
C ARG A 98 -4.71 5.10 11.15
N LYS A 99 -4.85 6.37 11.50
CA LYS A 99 -4.78 7.48 10.54
C LYS A 99 -3.65 8.41 10.93
N TYR A 100 -2.95 8.85 9.91
CA TYR A 100 -1.86 9.82 10.00
C TYR A 100 -2.42 11.15 9.54
N ILE A 101 -2.45 12.13 10.44
CA ILE A 101 -3.04 13.45 10.19
C ILE A 101 -1.93 14.47 10.32
N THR A 102 -1.57 15.14 9.24
CA THR A 102 -0.62 16.25 9.24
C THR A 102 -1.38 17.55 9.14
N VAL A 103 -1.13 18.47 10.05
CA VAL A 103 -1.80 19.76 10.12
C VAL A 103 -0.78 20.87 10.06
N SER A 104 -0.97 21.80 9.13
CA SER A 104 -0.18 23.03 9.04
C SER A 104 -0.78 24.11 9.94
N THR A 105 0.05 24.71 10.78
CA THR A 105 -0.33 25.80 11.69
C THR A 105 0.91 26.56 12.15
N LYS A 106 0.73 27.86 12.38
CA LYS A 106 1.77 28.72 12.98
C LYS A 106 1.76 28.70 14.51
N GLU A 107 0.73 28.13 15.10
CA GLU A 107 0.54 28.13 16.55
C GLU A 107 1.40 27.05 17.23
N ARG A 108 1.81 27.32 18.47
CA ARG A 108 2.58 26.39 19.29
C ARG A 108 1.75 25.92 20.47
N ILE A 109 1.55 24.60 20.56
CA ILE A 109 0.86 23.98 21.69
C ILE A 109 1.82 23.11 22.46
N LYS A 110 1.72 23.15 23.79
CA LYS A 110 2.57 22.36 24.69
C LYS A 110 2.20 20.89 24.75
N SER A 111 0.91 20.56 24.62
CA SER A 111 0.45 19.17 24.64
C SER A 111 -0.93 18.98 24.01
N PHE A 112 -1.14 17.84 23.40
CA PHE A 112 -2.44 17.37 22.93
C PHE A 112 -2.89 16.18 23.76
N ARG A 113 -4.14 16.17 24.23
CA ARG A 113 -4.73 15.04 24.96
C ARG A 113 -6.13 14.78 24.45
N LYS A 114 -6.30 13.65 23.78
CA LYS A 114 -7.58 13.16 23.27
C LYS A 114 -7.57 11.64 23.31
N LYS A 115 -8.67 11.03 23.68
CA LYS A 115 -8.82 9.57 23.57
C LYS A 115 -8.62 9.17 22.12
N GLY A 116 -7.87 8.12 21.85
CA GLY A 116 -7.55 7.68 20.51
C GLY A 116 -6.35 8.37 19.85
N LEU A 117 -5.76 9.41 20.46
CA LEU A 117 -4.47 9.94 20.04
C LEU A 117 -3.37 9.01 20.54
N LEU A 118 -2.64 8.37 19.60
CA LEU A 118 -1.55 7.46 19.90
C LEU A 118 -0.22 8.19 20.06
N GLU A 119 0.09 9.04 19.06
CA GLU A 119 1.36 9.76 18.98
C GLU A 119 1.14 11.12 18.36
N HIS A 120 1.99 12.08 18.69
CA HIS A 120 2.10 13.33 17.99
C HIS A 120 3.53 13.84 18.00
N GLU A 121 3.91 14.47 16.90
CA GLU A 121 5.23 15.09 16.72
C GLU A 121 5.09 16.47 16.10
N LYS A 122 6.02 17.36 16.44
CA LYS A 122 6.12 18.66 15.79
C LYS A 122 6.91 18.52 14.50
N VAL A 123 6.35 18.98 13.40
CA VAL A 123 7.01 19.04 12.09
C VAL A 123 7.31 20.51 11.73
N LYS A 124 7.99 20.71 10.60
CA LYS A 124 8.45 22.05 10.18
C LYS A 124 7.32 23.09 10.10
N GLU A 125 6.15 22.69 9.58
CA GLU A 125 5.02 23.58 9.30
C GLU A 125 3.79 23.27 10.18
N GLY A 126 3.96 22.58 11.32
CA GLY A 126 2.84 22.25 12.20
C GLY A 126 3.05 20.99 13.04
N TYR A 127 2.09 20.09 12.96
CA TYR A 127 2.08 18.85 13.76
C TYR A 127 1.60 17.67 12.94
N LYS A 128 2.18 16.51 13.25
CA LYS A 128 1.72 15.22 12.75
C LYS A 128 1.13 14.40 13.90
N PHE A 129 0.00 13.78 13.68
CA PHE A 129 -0.74 13.00 14.66
C PHE A 129 -0.98 11.59 14.11
N ILE A 130 -0.94 10.61 14.99
CA ILE A 130 -1.37 9.24 14.72
C ILE A 130 -2.56 8.95 15.64
N ILE A 131 -3.71 8.64 15.05
CA ILE A 131 -4.92 8.33 15.80
C ILE A 131 -5.38 6.89 15.56
N ASP A 132 -6.01 6.29 16.59
CA ASP A 132 -6.72 5.02 16.47
C ASP A 132 -8.19 5.29 16.14
N THR A 133 -8.62 4.87 14.96
CA THR A 133 -10.00 5.08 14.48
C THR A 133 -11.04 4.21 15.20
N LYS A 134 -10.60 3.22 15.99
CA LYS A 134 -11.48 2.47 16.89
C LYS A 134 -11.92 3.29 18.10
N GLU A 135 -11.11 4.26 18.51
CA GLU A 135 -11.32 5.07 19.71
C GLU A 135 -11.83 6.49 19.40
N THR A 136 -11.48 7.04 18.24
CA THR A 136 -11.92 8.39 17.82
C THR A 136 -12.05 8.48 16.31
N SER A 137 -13.13 9.09 15.84
CA SER A 137 -13.28 9.36 14.41
C SER A 137 -12.33 10.46 13.95
N VAL A 138 -11.99 10.48 12.67
CA VAL A 138 -11.20 11.56 12.06
C VAL A 138 -11.89 12.91 12.27
N SER A 139 -13.22 12.97 12.07
CA SER A 139 -14.01 14.19 12.25
C SER A 139 -13.95 14.72 13.69
N ASP A 140 -14.10 13.83 14.68
CA ASP A 140 -14.03 14.22 16.10
C ASP A 140 -12.63 14.70 16.48
N PHE A 141 -11.60 14.11 15.86
CA PHE A 141 -10.23 14.52 16.10
C PHE A 141 -9.93 15.89 15.46
N ILE A 142 -10.39 16.14 14.25
CA ILE A 142 -10.25 17.43 13.57
C ILE A 142 -11.01 18.52 14.35
N ASN A 143 -12.25 18.25 14.77
CA ASN A 143 -13.02 19.17 15.60
C ASN A 143 -12.26 19.52 16.88
N TYR A 144 -11.68 18.52 17.55
CA TYR A 144 -10.83 18.76 18.73
C TYR A 144 -9.62 19.65 18.40
N LEU A 145 -8.91 19.38 17.27
CA LEU A 145 -7.78 20.20 16.87
C LEU A 145 -8.19 21.65 16.61
N SER A 146 -9.31 21.87 15.91
CA SER A 146 -9.83 23.20 15.61
C SER A 146 -10.19 24.03 16.84
N THR A 147 -10.43 23.40 18.01
CA THR A 147 -10.59 24.11 19.29
C THR A 147 -9.25 24.52 19.92
N LYS A 148 -8.13 24.02 19.42
CA LYS A 148 -6.79 24.20 20.00
C LYS A 148 -5.86 25.00 19.13
N ILE A 149 -6.00 24.90 17.81
CA ILE A 149 -5.15 25.56 16.82
C ILE A 149 -5.99 26.06 15.64
N ASN A 150 -5.51 27.12 15.01
CA ASN A 150 -6.00 27.51 13.70
C ASN A 150 -5.33 26.61 12.63
N ILE A 151 -6.12 25.81 11.94
CA ILE A 151 -5.68 24.88 10.91
C ILE A 151 -5.60 25.64 9.58
N GLU A 152 -4.39 25.74 9.00
CA GLU A 152 -4.16 26.35 7.68
C GLU A 152 -4.33 25.32 6.57
N ASP A 153 -3.86 24.09 6.78
CA ASP A 153 -3.99 22.98 5.84
C ASP A 153 -3.99 21.64 6.60
N ILE A 154 -4.57 20.61 6.00
CA ILE A 154 -4.66 19.28 6.57
C ILE A 154 -4.48 18.20 5.51
N ASP A 155 -3.60 17.25 5.80
CA ASP A 155 -3.41 16.04 5.02
C ASP A 155 -3.74 14.81 5.88
N ILE A 156 -4.52 13.87 5.32
CA ILE A 156 -4.97 12.67 6.01
C ILE A 156 -4.58 11.45 5.20
N GLN A 157 -3.73 10.63 5.78
CA GLN A 157 -3.24 9.41 5.15
C GLN A 157 -3.69 8.16 5.91
N ASN A 158 -3.95 7.12 5.16
CA ASN A 158 -4.18 5.78 5.69
C ASN A 158 -2.86 5.17 6.18
N GLU A 159 -2.95 4.12 6.96
CA GLU A 159 -1.77 3.32 7.28
C GLU A 159 -1.17 2.70 6.01
N ASN A 160 0.17 2.77 5.90
CA ASN A 160 0.88 2.14 4.79
C ASN A 160 0.67 0.62 4.85
N ILE A 161 0.44 0.02 3.68
CA ILE A 161 0.25 -1.43 3.58
C ILE A 161 1.46 -2.21 4.09
N ASP A 162 2.68 -1.68 3.97
CA ASP A 162 3.88 -2.29 4.55
C ASP A 162 3.73 -2.50 6.05
N ASN A 163 3.23 -1.49 6.78
CA ASN A 163 2.98 -1.57 8.22
C ASN A 163 1.89 -2.59 8.55
N ILE A 164 0.86 -2.70 7.71
CA ILE A 164 -0.21 -3.69 7.86
C ILE A 164 0.37 -5.11 7.73
N ILE A 165 1.22 -5.32 6.73
CA ILE A 165 1.88 -6.60 6.49
C ILE A 165 2.83 -6.96 7.64
N ILE A 166 3.64 -6.00 8.12
CA ILE A 166 4.53 -6.21 9.28
C ILE A 166 3.73 -6.61 10.52
N LYS A 167 2.57 -5.98 10.77
CA LYS A 167 1.70 -6.36 11.88
C LYS A 167 1.20 -7.79 11.74
N LEU A 168 0.80 -8.16 10.53
CA LEU A 168 0.31 -9.51 10.25
C LEU A 168 1.42 -10.55 10.47
N TYR A 169 2.63 -10.31 9.98
CA TYR A 169 3.76 -11.20 10.22
C TYR A 169 4.08 -11.34 11.72
N LYS A 170 4.02 -10.24 12.49
CA LYS A 170 4.22 -10.28 13.94
C LYS A 170 3.12 -11.07 14.67
N GLU A 171 1.86 -10.96 14.23
CA GLU A 171 0.72 -11.70 14.79
C GLU A 171 0.90 -13.23 14.64
N TYR A 172 1.56 -13.65 13.57
CA TYR A 172 1.84 -15.06 13.29
C TYR A 172 3.25 -15.51 13.71
N GLU A 173 3.99 -14.67 14.44
CA GLU A 173 5.36 -14.95 14.90
C GLU A 173 6.33 -15.35 13.77
N VAL A 174 6.22 -14.69 12.62
CA VAL A 174 7.03 -14.94 11.42
C VAL A 174 8.12 -13.91 11.27
#